data_6a0e73e18760845f41320623ec54b35a
#
_entry.id   6a0e73e18760845f41320623ec54b35a
#
_cell.length_a   1.000
_cell.length_b   1.000
_cell.length_c   1.000
_cell.angle_alpha   90.00
_cell.angle_beta   90.00
_cell.angle_gamma   90.00
#
_symmetry.space_group_name_H-M   'P 1'
#
loop_
_entity.id
_entity.type
_entity.pdbx_description
1 polymer ?
#
loop_
_entity_poly.entity_id
_entity_poly.type
_entity_poly.pdbx_seq_one_letter_code
_entity_poly.pdbx_strand_id
1 'polypeptide(L)'
;LEADIAHHWQQISPLHWRFFLRPGVHFHHGRELEMDDVIASLKRINTLPLYSHIADIVSPTPWTLDIHLTQPDRWLPLLLGQVPAMILPREWETLSNFASHPIGTGPYAVIRNSTNQLKIQAFDDFFGYRALIDEVNVWVLPEIADEPAGGLMLKGPQGEEKEIESRLEEGCYYLLFDSRTHRGANQQVRDWVSNVLSPTNLVYFAEEQYQQLWFPAYGLLPRWHHAR
;
A
#
# COMPACT_ATOMS: atom_id res chain seq x y z
N LEU A 1 -7.35 8.91 -6.84
CA LEU A 1 -6.51 8.14 -7.77
C LEU A 1 -5.78 9.11 -8.68
N GLU A 2 -4.50 8.87 -8.88
CA GLU A 2 -3.67 9.57 -9.86
C GLU A 2 -3.30 8.61 -10.97
N ALA A 3 -3.01 9.17 -12.16
CA ALA A 3 -2.54 8.41 -13.29
C ALA A 3 -1.08 7.97 -13.05
N ASP A 4 -0.81 6.68 -13.21
CA ASP A 4 0.49 6.08 -13.02
C ASP A 4 0.87 5.31 -14.31
N ILE A 5 1.23 4.04 -14.26
CA ILE A 5 1.46 3.18 -15.44
C ILE A 5 0.27 3.27 -16.41
N ALA A 6 -0.96 3.20 -15.91
CA ALA A 6 -2.15 3.56 -16.68
C ALA A 6 -2.37 5.06 -16.62
N HIS A 7 -2.21 5.74 -17.76
CA HIS A 7 -2.42 7.19 -17.82
C HIS A 7 -3.89 7.58 -17.97
N HIS A 8 -4.74 6.65 -18.37
CA HIS A 8 -6.18 6.85 -18.52
C HIS A 8 -6.91 5.51 -18.38
N TRP A 9 -8.17 5.56 -17.92
CA TRP A 9 -9.07 4.41 -17.86
C TRP A 9 -10.51 4.85 -18.01
N GLN A 10 -11.34 3.93 -18.52
CA GLN A 10 -12.76 4.17 -18.66
C GLN A 10 -13.57 2.88 -18.46
N GLN A 11 -14.76 3.01 -17.92
CA GLN A 11 -15.72 1.93 -17.85
C GLN A 11 -16.51 1.86 -19.17
N ILE A 12 -16.26 0.82 -19.98
CA ILE A 12 -16.95 0.61 -21.25
C ILE A 12 -18.37 0.10 -21.00
N SER A 13 -18.51 -0.78 -20.01
CA SER A 13 -19.80 -1.30 -19.54
C SER A 13 -19.68 -1.66 -18.04
N PRO A 14 -20.78 -1.98 -17.35
CA PRO A 14 -20.72 -2.40 -15.96
C PRO A 14 -19.75 -3.57 -15.67
N LEU A 15 -19.51 -4.42 -16.68
CA LEU A 15 -18.63 -5.60 -16.59
C LEU A 15 -17.33 -5.45 -17.39
N HIS A 16 -17.02 -4.27 -17.92
CA HIS A 16 -15.87 -4.08 -18.79
C HIS A 16 -15.17 -2.75 -18.51
N TRP A 17 -13.91 -2.83 -18.11
CA TRP A 17 -13.01 -1.72 -17.96
C TRP A 17 -11.89 -1.75 -18.99
N ARG A 18 -11.50 -0.56 -19.48
CA ARG A 18 -10.38 -0.37 -20.38
C ARG A 18 -9.37 0.59 -19.76
N PHE A 19 -8.10 0.17 -19.79
CA PHE A 19 -6.97 0.94 -19.29
C PHE A 19 -6.02 1.22 -20.45
N PHE A 20 -5.47 2.42 -20.47
CA PHE A 20 -4.48 2.86 -21.45
C PHE A 20 -3.14 3.05 -20.75
N LEU A 21 -2.13 2.26 -21.15
CA LEU A 21 -0.83 2.23 -20.51
C LEU A 21 0.13 3.22 -21.16
N ARG A 22 1.10 3.70 -20.37
CA ARG A 22 2.19 4.56 -20.86
C ARG A 22 3.21 3.71 -21.59
N PRO A 23 3.65 4.08 -22.80
CA PRO A 23 4.84 3.51 -23.40
C PRO A 23 6.10 4.04 -22.70
N GLY A 24 7.23 3.34 -22.84
CA GLY A 24 8.53 3.78 -22.33
C GLY A 24 8.68 3.74 -20.81
N VAL A 25 7.84 3.00 -20.09
CA VAL A 25 8.00 2.75 -18.66
C VAL A 25 9.10 1.70 -18.47
N HIS A 26 10.08 1.96 -17.60
CA HIS A 26 11.16 1.05 -17.30
C HIS A 26 11.09 0.51 -15.88
N PHE A 27 11.46 -0.74 -15.72
CA PHE A 27 11.76 -1.33 -14.41
C PHE A 27 13.13 -0.88 -13.92
N HIS A 28 13.35 -0.92 -12.60
CA HIS A 28 14.62 -0.51 -11.97
C HIS A 28 15.86 -1.24 -12.51
N HIS A 29 15.71 -2.40 -13.14
CA HIS A 29 16.81 -3.12 -13.79
C HIS A 29 17.02 -2.75 -15.26
N GLY A 30 16.33 -1.72 -15.75
CA GLY A 30 16.51 -1.14 -17.09
C GLY A 30 15.67 -1.78 -18.21
N ARG A 31 14.94 -2.88 -17.95
CA ARG A 31 14.03 -3.46 -18.95
C ARG A 31 12.75 -2.63 -19.05
N GLU A 32 12.31 -2.36 -20.29
CA GLU A 32 11.01 -1.73 -20.53
C GLU A 32 9.86 -2.64 -20.10
N LEU A 33 8.82 -2.03 -19.53
CA LEU A 33 7.58 -2.71 -19.16
C LEU A 33 6.83 -3.13 -20.43
N GLU A 34 6.45 -4.38 -20.50
CA GLU A 34 5.65 -4.95 -21.58
C GLU A 34 4.24 -5.29 -21.06
N MET A 35 3.28 -5.42 -21.97
CA MET A 35 1.91 -5.81 -21.62
C MET A 35 1.85 -7.15 -20.90
N ASP A 36 2.74 -8.08 -21.24
CA ASP A 36 2.81 -9.39 -20.59
C ASP A 36 3.15 -9.31 -19.10
N ASP A 37 3.93 -8.29 -18.69
CA ASP A 37 4.22 -8.05 -17.26
C ASP A 37 2.95 -7.64 -16.51
N VAL A 38 2.15 -6.78 -17.13
CA VAL A 38 0.89 -6.31 -16.57
C VAL A 38 -0.11 -7.46 -16.46
N ILE A 39 -0.28 -8.23 -17.54
CA ILE A 39 -1.18 -9.39 -17.56
C ILE A 39 -0.75 -10.44 -16.52
N ALA A 40 0.54 -10.75 -16.44
CA ALA A 40 1.06 -11.72 -15.46
C ALA A 40 0.80 -11.25 -14.02
N SER A 41 1.06 -9.98 -13.73
CA SER A 41 0.83 -9.39 -12.40
C SER A 41 -0.64 -9.43 -12.01
N LEU A 42 -1.56 -9.10 -12.92
CA LEU A 42 -2.99 -9.11 -12.66
C LEU A 42 -3.54 -10.56 -12.57
N LYS A 43 -3.03 -11.49 -13.34
CA LYS A 43 -3.39 -12.92 -13.18
C LYS A 43 -2.96 -13.47 -11.82
N ARG A 44 -1.81 -13.04 -11.30
CA ARG A 44 -1.33 -13.41 -9.97
C ARG A 44 -2.33 -13.05 -8.88
N ILE A 45 -2.91 -11.85 -8.92
CA ILE A 45 -3.85 -11.38 -7.89
C ILE A 45 -5.26 -11.96 -8.04
N ASN A 46 -5.62 -12.53 -9.18
CA ASN A 46 -6.96 -13.10 -9.41
C ASN A 46 -7.28 -14.28 -8.47
N THR A 47 -6.25 -14.88 -7.87
CA THR A 47 -6.42 -15.91 -6.82
C THR A 47 -6.88 -15.34 -5.47
N LEU A 48 -6.74 -14.03 -5.27
CA LEU A 48 -7.16 -13.37 -4.04
C LEU A 48 -8.67 -13.08 -4.06
N PRO A 49 -9.40 -13.31 -2.96
CA PRO A 49 -10.86 -13.12 -2.91
C PRO A 49 -11.34 -11.75 -3.39
N LEU A 50 -10.56 -10.69 -3.12
CA LEU A 50 -10.90 -9.32 -3.50
C LEU A 50 -10.93 -9.10 -5.02
N TYR A 51 -10.17 -9.88 -5.78
CA TYR A 51 -10.02 -9.77 -7.25
C TYR A 51 -10.66 -10.95 -8.01
N SER A 52 -11.28 -11.91 -7.29
CA SER A 52 -11.85 -13.14 -7.87
C SER A 52 -12.98 -12.89 -8.88
N HIS A 53 -13.52 -11.68 -8.93
CA HIS A 53 -14.53 -11.26 -9.90
C HIS A 53 -13.94 -10.83 -11.25
N ILE A 54 -12.62 -10.78 -11.41
CA ILE A 54 -11.97 -10.58 -12.70
C ILE A 54 -12.11 -11.87 -13.51
N ALA A 55 -12.87 -11.80 -14.59
CA ALA A 55 -13.17 -12.97 -15.45
C ALA A 55 -12.08 -13.19 -16.48
N ASP A 56 -11.66 -12.11 -17.15
CA ASP A 56 -10.69 -12.18 -18.23
C ASP A 56 -9.91 -10.87 -18.35
N ILE A 57 -8.66 -10.98 -18.85
CA ILE A 57 -7.74 -9.89 -19.05
C ILE A 57 -7.14 -10.05 -20.44
N VAL A 58 -7.45 -9.12 -21.33
CA VAL A 58 -7.02 -9.15 -22.73
C VAL A 58 -6.35 -7.84 -23.13
N SER A 59 -5.49 -7.90 -24.12
CA SER A 59 -4.79 -6.75 -24.67
C SER A 59 -5.14 -6.59 -26.15
N PRO A 60 -6.10 -5.70 -26.49
CA PRO A 60 -6.46 -5.42 -27.88
C PRO A 60 -5.33 -4.77 -28.68
N THR A 61 -4.48 -4.00 -28.01
CA THR A 61 -3.30 -3.34 -28.58
C THR A 61 -2.14 -3.40 -27.58
N PRO A 62 -0.89 -3.14 -27.99
CA PRO A 62 0.28 -3.18 -27.08
C PRO A 62 0.16 -2.31 -25.82
N TRP A 63 -0.69 -1.26 -25.88
CA TRP A 63 -0.83 -0.29 -24.79
C TRP A 63 -2.27 -0.16 -24.26
N THR A 64 -3.14 -1.11 -24.64
CA THR A 64 -4.53 -1.13 -24.17
C THR A 64 -4.81 -2.44 -23.47
N LEU A 65 -5.34 -2.35 -22.26
CA LEU A 65 -5.72 -3.48 -21.42
C LEU A 65 -7.22 -3.43 -21.18
N ASP A 66 -7.92 -4.50 -21.52
CA ASP A 66 -9.32 -4.73 -21.22
C ASP A 66 -9.46 -5.74 -20.09
N ILE A 67 -10.23 -5.39 -19.08
CA ILE A 67 -10.55 -6.26 -17.95
C ILE A 67 -12.05 -6.52 -17.96
N HIS A 68 -12.43 -7.78 -18.10
CA HIS A 68 -13.80 -8.25 -18.04
C HIS A 68 -14.10 -8.84 -16.66
N LEU A 69 -15.30 -8.53 -16.13
CA LEU A 69 -15.71 -8.91 -14.78
C LEU A 69 -16.89 -9.87 -14.82
N THR A 70 -17.01 -10.71 -13.81
CA THR A 70 -18.18 -11.58 -13.59
C THR A 70 -19.34 -10.84 -12.93
N GLN A 71 -19.07 -9.76 -12.23
CA GLN A 71 -20.05 -8.89 -11.58
C GLN A 71 -19.62 -7.42 -11.69
N PRO A 72 -20.59 -6.48 -11.71
CA PRO A 72 -20.24 -5.05 -11.80
C PRO A 72 -19.39 -4.57 -10.64
N ASP A 73 -18.29 -3.88 -10.95
CA ASP A 73 -17.47 -3.21 -9.96
C ASP A 73 -16.99 -1.85 -10.50
N ARG A 74 -17.54 -0.78 -9.94
CA ARG A 74 -17.13 0.59 -10.25
C ARG A 74 -15.85 1.04 -9.53
N TRP A 75 -15.41 0.25 -8.54
CA TRP A 75 -14.23 0.56 -7.72
C TRP A 75 -12.97 -0.17 -8.20
N LEU A 76 -13.07 -0.95 -9.29
CA LEU A 76 -11.92 -1.69 -9.83
C LEU A 76 -10.65 -0.84 -9.96
N PRO A 77 -10.67 0.42 -10.48
CA PRO A 77 -9.44 1.23 -10.55
C PRO A 77 -8.82 1.50 -9.17
N LEU A 78 -9.65 1.67 -8.13
CA LEU A 78 -9.16 1.83 -6.76
C LEU A 78 -8.54 0.54 -6.22
N LEU A 79 -9.13 -0.61 -6.52
CA LEU A 79 -8.59 -1.92 -6.13
C LEU A 79 -7.24 -2.19 -6.82
N LEU A 80 -7.12 -1.83 -8.09
CA LEU A 80 -5.86 -1.97 -8.84
C LEU A 80 -4.76 -1.01 -8.36
N GLY A 81 -5.11 0.04 -7.63
CA GLY A 81 -4.15 0.92 -6.95
C GLY A 81 -3.65 0.38 -5.60
N GLN A 82 -4.06 -0.81 -5.16
CA GLN A 82 -3.63 -1.39 -3.89
C GLN A 82 -2.34 -2.20 -4.06
N VAL A 83 -1.60 -2.35 -2.95
CA VAL A 83 -0.31 -3.07 -2.91
C VAL A 83 -0.34 -4.45 -3.57
N PRO A 84 -1.35 -5.33 -3.39
CA PRO A 84 -1.36 -6.63 -4.07
C PRO A 84 -1.34 -6.55 -5.59
N ALA A 85 -1.88 -5.45 -6.17
CA ALA A 85 -1.99 -5.27 -7.61
C ALA A 85 -0.78 -4.57 -8.25
N MET A 86 0.32 -4.37 -7.50
CA MET A 86 1.57 -3.83 -8.04
C MET A 86 2.07 -4.66 -9.23
N ILE A 87 2.49 -3.96 -10.27
CA ILE A 87 3.05 -4.59 -11.48
C ILE A 87 4.50 -4.97 -11.21
N LEU A 88 4.79 -6.25 -11.44
CA LEU A 88 6.10 -6.85 -11.27
C LEU A 88 6.65 -7.30 -12.63
N PRO A 89 7.98 -7.38 -12.80
CA PRO A 89 8.54 -8.05 -13.99
C PRO A 89 8.04 -9.51 -14.01
N ARG A 90 7.63 -10.02 -15.17
CA ARG A 90 7.08 -11.40 -15.28
C ARG A 90 8.05 -12.49 -14.81
N GLU A 91 9.35 -12.20 -14.84
CA GLU A 91 10.43 -13.06 -14.36
C GLU A 91 10.75 -12.93 -12.87
N TRP A 92 9.96 -12.19 -12.08
CA TRP A 92 10.26 -11.86 -10.68
C TRP A 92 10.56 -13.08 -9.80
N GLU A 93 9.90 -14.22 -10.04
CA GLU A 93 10.13 -15.47 -9.29
C GLU A 93 11.51 -16.08 -9.53
N THR A 94 12.13 -15.79 -10.68
CA THR A 94 13.46 -16.30 -11.04
C THR A 94 14.60 -15.39 -10.56
N LEU A 95 14.27 -14.19 -10.08
CA LEU A 95 15.24 -13.23 -9.58
C LEU A 95 15.64 -13.59 -8.14
N SER A 96 16.86 -14.06 -7.97
CA SER A 96 17.38 -14.66 -6.73
C SER A 96 17.25 -13.77 -5.48
N ASN A 97 17.24 -12.46 -5.66
CA ASN A 97 17.23 -11.48 -4.57
C ASN A 97 15.96 -10.62 -4.52
N PHE A 98 14.88 -11.00 -5.23
CA PHE A 98 13.70 -10.15 -5.37
C PHE A 98 13.08 -9.77 -4.02
N ALA A 99 13.04 -10.69 -3.05
CA ALA A 99 12.49 -10.42 -1.72
C ALA A 99 13.24 -9.31 -0.94
N SER A 100 14.55 -9.22 -1.13
CA SER A 100 15.38 -8.20 -0.48
C SER A 100 15.63 -6.97 -1.37
N HIS A 101 15.60 -7.13 -2.68
CA HIS A 101 15.81 -6.07 -3.66
C HIS A 101 14.67 -6.08 -4.69
N PRO A 102 13.46 -5.65 -4.28
CA PRO A 102 12.32 -5.65 -5.17
C PRO A 102 12.54 -4.71 -6.36
N ILE A 103 12.17 -5.20 -7.53
CA ILE A 103 12.26 -4.45 -8.78
C ILE A 103 10.84 -3.98 -9.14
N GLY A 104 10.67 -2.69 -9.28
CA GLY A 104 9.43 -2.04 -9.68
C GLY A 104 9.70 -0.99 -10.74
N THR A 105 8.70 -0.14 -10.99
CA THR A 105 8.73 0.98 -11.94
C THR A 105 8.64 2.34 -11.24
N GLY A 106 8.77 2.38 -9.91
CA GLY A 106 8.60 3.57 -9.09
C GLY A 106 9.77 4.56 -9.15
N PRO A 107 9.65 5.74 -8.51
CA PRO A 107 10.67 6.79 -8.54
C PRO A 107 11.94 6.46 -7.75
N TYR A 108 11.95 5.39 -6.96
CA TYR A 108 13.10 4.95 -6.17
C TYR A 108 13.36 3.46 -6.34
N ALA A 109 14.61 3.10 -6.53
CA ALA A 109 15.09 1.71 -6.54
C ALA A 109 15.75 1.35 -5.21
N VAL A 110 15.56 0.11 -4.75
CA VAL A 110 16.25 -0.43 -3.57
C VAL A 110 17.68 -0.78 -3.92
N ILE A 111 18.64 -0.13 -3.25
CA ILE A 111 20.08 -0.36 -3.45
C ILE A 111 20.63 -1.29 -2.37
N ARG A 112 20.09 -1.18 -1.15
CA ARG A 112 20.46 -2.04 -0.04
C ARG A 112 19.25 -2.27 0.87
N ASN A 113 19.07 -3.50 1.26
CA ASN A 113 18.07 -3.89 2.25
C ASN A 113 18.68 -4.96 3.17
N SER A 114 18.82 -4.61 4.44
CA SER A 114 19.37 -5.47 5.49
C SER A 114 18.55 -5.29 6.77
N THR A 115 18.84 -6.07 7.80
CA THR A 115 18.12 -6.00 9.09
C THR A 115 18.19 -4.64 9.76
N ASN A 116 19.26 -3.86 9.50
CA ASN A 116 19.52 -2.60 10.15
C ASN A 116 19.60 -1.38 9.21
N GLN A 117 19.48 -1.60 7.89
CA GLN A 117 19.56 -0.51 6.93
C GLN A 117 18.74 -0.80 5.68
N LEU A 118 17.90 0.15 5.29
CA LEU A 118 17.32 0.26 3.96
C LEU A 118 17.89 1.49 3.28
N LYS A 119 18.49 1.31 2.08
CA LYS A 119 18.95 2.38 1.22
C LYS A 119 18.19 2.33 -0.09
N ILE A 120 17.55 3.44 -0.46
CA ILE A 120 16.89 3.62 -1.75
C ILE A 120 17.52 4.80 -2.48
N GLN A 121 17.54 4.73 -3.80
CA GLN A 121 18.10 5.76 -4.67
C GLN A 121 17.09 6.16 -5.74
N ALA A 122 17.07 7.45 -6.08
CA ALA A 122 16.23 7.96 -7.14
C ALA A 122 16.52 7.23 -8.46
N PHE A 123 15.46 6.86 -9.16
CA PHE A 123 15.53 6.17 -10.45
C PHE A 123 15.46 7.20 -11.56
N ASP A 124 16.57 7.36 -12.30
CA ASP A 124 16.70 8.41 -13.31
C ASP A 124 15.79 8.17 -14.53
N ASP A 125 15.51 6.89 -14.87
CA ASP A 125 14.62 6.50 -15.97
C ASP A 125 13.14 6.40 -15.55
N PHE A 126 12.79 7.01 -14.41
CA PHE A 126 11.40 7.07 -13.98
C PHE A 126 10.56 7.87 -15.00
N PHE A 127 9.43 7.32 -15.41
CA PHE A 127 8.56 7.92 -16.45
C PHE A 127 7.85 9.21 -16.04
N GLY A 128 7.85 9.56 -14.75
CA GLY A 128 7.29 10.78 -14.18
C GLY A 128 8.37 11.82 -13.88
N TYR A 129 8.08 12.71 -12.93
CA TYR A 129 9.08 13.65 -12.45
C TYR A 129 10.12 12.92 -11.60
N ARG A 130 11.40 13.10 -11.95
CA ARG A 130 12.49 12.58 -11.14
C ARG A 130 12.36 13.05 -9.70
N ALA A 131 12.57 12.16 -8.75
CA ALA A 131 12.56 12.50 -7.35
C ALA A 131 13.65 13.55 -7.03
N LEU A 132 13.31 14.53 -6.18
CA LEU A 132 14.22 15.62 -5.78
C LEU A 132 15.31 15.14 -4.82
N ILE A 133 15.02 14.11 -4.04
CA ILE A 133 15.97 13.52 -3.09
C ILE A 133 16.67 12.38 -3.83
N ASP A 134 17.99 12.48 -4.00
CA ASP A 134 18.76 11.48 -4.72
C ASP A 134 18.84 10.15 -3.98
N GLU A 135 18.93 10.18 -2.66
CA GLU A 135 19.15 9.01 -1.83
C GLU A 135 18.46 9.13 -0.47
N VAL A 136 17.82 8.04 -0.04
CA VAL A 136 17.24 7.93 1.31
C VAL A 136 17.86 6.73 2.02
N ASN A 137 18.42 6.98 3.21
CA ASN A 137 18.95 5.96 4.10
C ASN A 137 18.06 5.85 5.34
N VAL A 138 17.46 4.70 5.55
CA VAL A 138 16.69 4.37 6.75
C VAL A 138 17.51 3.42 7.60
N TRP A 139 17.78 3.81 8.84
CA TRP A 139 18.48 2.97 9.80
C TRP A 139 17.51 2.44 10.84
N VAL A 140 17.57 1.14 11.08
CA VAL A 140 16.84 0.48 12.16
C VAL A 140 17.80 0.31 13.33
N LEU A 141 17.50 0.99 14.43
CA LEU A 141 18.33 1.03 15.63
C LEU A 141 17.54 0.39 16.79
N PRO A 142 17.60 -0.94 16.96
CA PRO A 142 16.77 -1.67 17.94
C PRO A 142 16.99 -1.20 19.39
N GLU A 143 18.19 -0.77 19.71
CA GLU A 143 18.58 -0.31 21.07
C GLU A 143 17.88 1.01 21.47
N ILE A 144 17.29 1.72 20.50
CA ILE A 144 16.60 3.00 20.74
C ILE A 144 15.08 2.80 20.78
N ALA A 145 14.59 1.63 20.39
CA ALA A 145 13.16 1.33 20.31
C ALA A 145 12.44 1.34 21.67
N ASP A 146 13.18 1.23 22.77
CA ASP A 146 12.65 1.24 24.14
C ASP A 146 12.57 2.66 24.76
N GLU A 147 13.06 3.69 24.08
CA GLU A 147 12.85 5.05 24.54
C GLU A 147 11.46 5.57 24.13
N PRO A 148 10.71 6.15 25.07
CA PRO A 148 9.41 6.73 24.73
C PRO A 148 9.59 7.80 23.66
N ALA A 149 8.67 7.85 22.71
CA ALA A 149 8.65 8.73 21.54
C ALA A 149 8.67 10.23 21.91
N GLY A 150 9.77 10.67 22.41
CA GLY A 150 10.03 12.03 22.85
C GLY A 150 11.47 12.40 22.52
N GLY A 151 11.72 12.73 21.25
CA GLY A 151 12.89 13.49 20.87
C GLY A 151 14.21 12.73 20.83
N LEU A 152 14.38 11.84 19.86
CA LEU A 152 15.73 11.45 19.46
C LEU A 152 16.39 12.64 18.76
N MET A 153 17.36 13.26 19.41
CA MET A 153 18.20 14.29 18.78
C MET A 153 19.40 13.63 18.11
N LEU A 154 19.42 13.57 16.79
CA LEU A 154 20.59 13.17 16.02
C LEU A 154 21.48 14.39 15.80
N LYS A 155 22.72 14.35 16.31
CA LYS A 155 23.74 15.33 15.94
C LYS A 155 24.24 15.04 14.54
N GLY A 156 24.04 15.99 13.63
CA GLY A 156 24.63 15.93 12.30
C GLY A 156 26.16 15.98 12.34
N PRO A 157 26.85 15.69 11.23
CA PRO A 157 28.33 15.69 11.16
C PRO A 157 28.99 17.00 11.57
N GLN A 158 28.23 18.10 11.60
CA GLN A 158 28.71 19.44 11.97
C GLN A 158 28.27 19.90 13.37
N GLY A 159 27.69 18.96 14.16
CA GLY A 159 27.25 19.28 15.53
C GLY A 159 25.94 20.07 15.61
N GLU A 160 25.23 20.29 14.51
CA GLU A 160 23.90 20.91 14.52
C GLU A 160 22.89 19.94 15.10
N GLU A 161 22.15 20.39 16.10
CA GLU A 161 21.01 19.66 16.64
C GLU A 161 19.87 19.78 15.66
N LYS A 162 19.43 18.66 15.07
CA LYS A 162 18.22 18.61 14.24
C LYS A 162 17.10 18.03 15.07
N GLU A 163 16.02 18.76 15.14
CA GLU A 163 14.79 18.30 15.78
C GLU A 163 14.20 17.17 14.95
N ILE A 164 13.93 16.02 15.59
CA ILE A 164 13.23 14.92 14.95
C ILE A 164 11.75 15.17 15.09
N GLU A 165 11.08 15.40 13.98
CA GLU A 165 9.64 15.48 13.93
C GLU A 165 9.07 14.06 14.06
N SER A 166 8.47 13.73 15.21
CA SER A 166 7.69 12.50 15.37
C SER A 166 6.26 12.76 14.90
N ARG A 167 5.81 11.99 13.91
CA ARG A 167 4.40 11.96 13.52
C ARG A 167 3.75 10.71 14.09
N LEU A 168 2.57 10.90 14.68
CA LEU A 168 1.70 9.76 15.01
C LEU A 168 1.31 9.06 13.73
N GLU A 169 1.51 7.75 13.69
CA GLU A 169 1.00 6.93 12.59
C GLU A 169 -0.52 6.96 12.60
N GLU A 170 -1.11 7.39 11.49
CA GLU A 170 -2.56 7.36 11.32
C GLU A 170 -3.02 5.93 11.04
N GLY A 171 -3.49 5.27 12.06
CA GLY A 171 -4.03 3.91 12.00
C GLY A 171 -5.20 3.75 12.93
N CYS A 172 -5.90 2.63 12.84
CA CYS A 172 -6.93 2.28 13.81
C CYS A 172 -6.89 0.79 14.14
N TYR A 173 -7.17 0.48 15.40
CA TYR A 173 -7.49 -0.87 15.83
C TYR A 173 -9.00 -1.07 15.68
N TYR A 174 -9.39 -2.21 15.11
CA TYR A 174 -10.78 -2.55 14.91
C TYR A 174 -11.03 -4.02 15.23
N LEU A 175 -12.24 -4.32 15.68
CA LEU A 175 -12.70 -5.67 15.92
C LEU A 175 -13.63 -6.10 14.79
N LEU A 176 -13.29 -7.19 14.12
CA LEU A 176 -14.14 -7.81 13.10
C LEU A 176 -14.85 -9.03 13.68
N PHE A 177 -16.16 -9.09 13.44
CA PHE A 177 -16.95 -10.28 13.74
C PHE A 177 -17.00 -11.18 12.51
N ASP A 178 -16.51 -12.41 12.65
CA ASP A 178 -16.64 -13.41 11.58
C ASP A 178 -18.10 -13.92 11.53
N SER A 179 -18.87 -13.38 10.60
CA SER A 179 -20.28 -13.72 10.41
C SER A 179 -20.52 -15.18 9.97
N ARG A 180 -19.49 -15.91 9.61
CA ARG A 180 -19.56 -17.35 9.28
C ARG A 180 -19.63 -18.22 10.55
N THR A 181 -19.24 -17.68 11.69
CA THR A 181 -19.33 -18.38 12.97
C THR A 181 -20.68 -18.13 13.65
N HIS A 182 -21.18 -19.11 14.39
CA HIS A 182 -22.43 -18.98 15.14
C HIS A 182 -22.44 -17.76 16.09
N ARG A 183 -21.30 -17.50 16.75
CA ARG A 183 -21.17 -16.33 17.66
C ARG A 183 -21.10 -15.02 16.91
N GLY A 184 -20.31 -14.96 15.84
CA GLY A 184 -20.15 -13.75 15.03
C GLY A 184 -21.40 -13.38 14.23
N ALA A 185 -22.22 -14.37 13.84
CA ALA A 185 -23.52 -14.15 13.18
C ALA A 185 -24.60 -13.64 14.15
N ASN A 186 -24.47 -13.88 15.46
CA ASN A 186 -25.48 -13.50 16.44
C ASN A 186 -25.42 -12.00 16.77
N GLN A 187 -26.50 -11.27 16.45
CA GLN A 187 -26.61 -9.82 16.67
C GLN A 187 -26.45 -9.45 18.14
N GLN A 188 -27.08 -10.18 19.05
CA GLN A 188 -27.00 -9.89 20.49
C GLN A 188 -25.58 -10.02 21.03
N VAL A 189 -24.81 -10.99 20.53
CA VAL A 189 -23.39 -11.15 20.90
C VAL A 189 -22.57 -9.96 20.39
N ARG A 190 -22.78 -9.54 19.16
CA ARG A 190 -22.09 -8.37 18.61
C ARG A 190 -22.41 -7.09 19.40
N ASP A 191 -23.68 -6.86 19.69
CA ASP A 191 -24.13 -5.68 20.46
C ASP A 191 -23.55 -5.69 21.88
N TRP A 192 -23.55 -6.85 22.54
CA TRP A 192 -22.95 -7.00 23.86
C TRP A 192 -21.45 -6.71 23.84
N VAL A 193 -20.69 -7.31 22.89
CA VAL A 193 -19.25 -7.08 22.76
C VAL A 193 -18.96 -5.60 22.43
N SER A 194 -19.73 -4.99 21.53
CA SER A 194 -19.55 -3.58 21.15
C SER A 194 -19.79 -2.63 22.32
N ASN A 195 -20.74 -2.96 23.21
CA ASN A 195 -21.00 -2.16 24.40
C ASN A 195 -19.90 -2.31 25.46
N VAL A 196 -19.39 -3.53 25.66
CA VAL A 196 -18.33 -3.81 26.65
C VAL A 196 -16.98 -3.25 26.18
N LEU A 197 -16.66 -3.42 24.89
CA LEU A 197 -15.42 -2.97 24.28
C LEU A 197 -15.57 -1.60 23.58
N SER A 198 -16.33 -0.69 24.18
CA SER A 198 -16.44 0.66 23.63
C SER A 198 -15.05 1.31 23.57
N PRO A 199 -14.74 2.13 22.53
CA PRO A 199 -13.45 2.78 22.40
C PRO A 199 -13.03 3.56 23.65
N THR A 200 -13.99 4.20 24.30
CA THR A 200 -13.77 4.96 25.55
C THR A 200 -13.29 4.07 26.70
N ASN A 201 -13.87 2.86 26.81
CA ASN A 201 -13.47 1.90 27.84
C ASN A 201 -12.08 1.32 27.55
N LEU A 202 -11.77 1.07 26.27
CA LEU A 202 -10.45 0.51 25.88
C LEU A 202 -9.31 1.48 26.18
N VAL A 203 -9.50 2.78 25.92
CA VAL A 203 -8.48 3.80 26.22
C VAL A 203 -8.18 3.85 27.72
N TYR A 204 -9.17 3.59 28.58
CA TYR A 204 -8.96 3.57 30.02
C TYR A 204 -7.99 2.47 30.48
N PHE A 205 -7.92 1.34 29.77
CA PHE A 205 -6.99 0.25 30.06
C PHE A 205 -5.63 0.37 29.37
N ALA A 206 -5.44 1.37 28.50
CA ALA A 206 -4.13 1.65 27.93
C ALA A 206 -3.19 2.21 29.01
N GLU A 207 -1.90 1.93 28.86
CA GLU A 207 -0.89 2.53 29.73
C GLU A 207 -0.97 4.07 29.67
N GLU A 208 -0.74 4.74 30.80
CA GLU A 208 -0.96 6.18 30.99
C GLU A 208 -0.24 7.02 29.93
N GLN A 209 0.96 6.61 29.52
CA GLN A 209 1.77 7.26 28.48
C GLN A 209 1.11 7.21 27.08
N TYR A 210 0.28 6.22 26.79
CA TYR A 210 -0.42 6.07 25.51
C TYR A 210 -1.83 6.65 25.49
N GLN A 211 -2.44 6.90 26.65
CA GLN A 211 -3.81 7.42 26.74
C GLN A 211 -3.99 8.75 26.01
N GLN A 212 -2.96 9.60 25.99
CA GLN A 212 -3.00 10.89 25.30
C GLN A 212 -2.89 10.79 23.78
N LEU A 213 -2.40 9.65 23.29
CA LEU A 213 -2.15 9.40 21.86
C LEU A 213 -3.32 8.66 21.18
N TRP A 214 -4.24 8.11 21.95
CA TRP A 214 -5.34 7.30 21.44
C TRP A 214 -6.64 8.09 21.45
N PHE A 215 -7.33 8.08 20.32
CA PHE A 215 -8.62 8.74 20.16
C PHE A 215 -9.67 7.72 19.69
N PRO A 216 -10.93 7.82 20.18
CA PRO A 216 -12.01 6.99 19.69
C PRO A 216 -12.20 7.15 18.18
N ALA A 217 -12.10 6.06 17.43
CA ALA A 217 -12.41 6.02 16.02
C ALA A 217 -13.88 5.64 15.82
N TYR A 218 -14.60 6.46 15.05
CA TYR A 218 -16.03 6.22 14.73
C TYR A 218 -16.23 5.58 13.36
N GLY A 219 -15.14 5.20 12.69
CA GLY A 219 -15.11 4.53 11.41
C GLY A 219 -13.70 4.18 11.01
N LEU A 220 -13.55 3.41 9.93
CA LEU A 220 -12.26 2.99 9.39
C LEU A 220 -11.50 4.13 8.67
N LEU A 221 -12.20 5.22 8.36
CA LEU A 221 -11.60 6.38 7.69
C LEU A 221 -11.48 7.55 8.68
N PRO A 222 -10.44 8.37 8.56
CA PRO A 222 -10.32 9.60 9.33
C PRO A 222 -11.51 10.53 9.16
N ARG A 223 -11.84 11.32 10.18
CA ARG A 223 -13.01 12.22 10.18
C ARG A 223 -13.02 13.21 8.99
N TRP A 224 -11.88 13.65 8.55
CA TRP A 224 -11.77 14.57 7.40
C TRP A 224 -12.16 13.93 6.06
N HIS A 225 -12.22 12.59 5.96
CA HIS A 225 -12.77 11.88 4.82
C HIS A 225 -14.31 11.87 4.78
N HIS A 226 -14.97 12.11 5.92
CA HIS A 226 -16.43 12.14 6.01
C HIS A 226 -17.05 13.52 5.75
N ALA A 227 -16.23 14.55 5.56
CA ALA A 227 -16.65 15.94 5.44
C ALA A 227 -16.93 16.41 3.99
N ARG A 228 -17.21 15.49 3.06
CA ARG A 228 -17.61 15.84 1.68
C ARG A 228 -18.82 15.04 1.25
#